data_547ba08473b8bae11f2a80af9a46898f
#
_entry.id   547ba08473b8bae11f2a80af9a46898f
#
_cell.length_a   1.000
_cell.length_b   1.000
_cell.length_c   1.000
_cell.angle_alpha   90.00
_cell.angle_beta   90.00
_cell.angle_gamma   90.00
#
_symmetry.space_group_name_H-M   'P 1'
#
loop_
_entity.id
_entity.type
_entity.pdbx_description
1 polymer ?
#
loop_
_entity_poly.entity_id
_entity_poly.type
_entity_poly.pdbx_seq_one_letter_code
_entity_poly.pdbx_strand_id
1 'polypeptide(L)'
;MAQPLKDILVLDFSTLLPGPMATLMLSEAGAEVIKFERPGVGEHARQTEPKIDGESIGFAVLNHGKRSVAIDLKSRGAVERLRPLIERADVLVEQFRPGVMDRLGLGYEAVRKINPGLIYCSITGYGQTGPKASSAGHDLNYVGDAGILSLSRGPDDQPTTPFGLVADIGGGTYPAVMNILLALIARQASGQGTHLDIAMAEGAFAFAYWAHAEGVIAGQNIESGGSRLTGGLARYRLYSAADGRQIAVGALEEKFWQSFCDVIGLPVALRDDWSDPDASAAEVARRLRKHPSTHWEPLLAAADCCCSVVKTPAEAARDPHFKARDVFGRTVKISDRNTPALPLPIAPEFRSSGNSVGVAATLGEDNTRYGVDQPKTE
;
A
#
# COMPACT_ATOMS: atom_id res chain seq x y z
N MET A 1 -13.73 6.01 -21.81
CA MET A 1 -13.41 7.31 -21.17
C MET A 1 -11.92 7.55 -21.31
N ALA A 2 -11.44 8.78 -21.28
CA ALA A 2 -10.01 9.04 -21.51
C ALA A 2 -9.20 8.67 -20.25
N GLN A 3 -8.19 7.84 -20.43
CA GLN A 3 -7.20 7.58 -19.37
C GLN A 3 -6.40 8.86 -19.13
N PRO A 4 -6.37 9.40 -17.90
CA PRO A 4 -5.78 10.71 -17.62
C PRO A 4 -4.27 10.77 -17.86
N LEU A 5 -3.58 9.62 -17.82
CA LEU A 5 -2.13 9.54 -17.99
C LEU A 5 -1.69 8.90 -19.31
N LYS A 6 -2.56 8.84 -20.35
CA LYS A 6 -2.29 8.14 -21.63
C LYS A 6 -1.03 8.63 -22.37
N ASP A 7 -0.63 9.89 -22.13
CA ASP A 7 0.52 10.49 -22.80
C ASP A 7 1.74 10.63 -21.85
N ILE A 8 1.71 9.98 -20.67
CA ILE A 8 2.75 10.02 -19.66
C ILE A 8 3.66 8.80 -19.78
N LEU A 9 4.97 9.04 -19.86
CA LEU A 9 6.00 8.00 -19.83
C LEU A 9 6.69 7.96 -18.46
N VAL A 10 6.64 6.78 -17.82
CA VAL A 10 7.25 6.51 -16.50
C VAL A 10 8.42 5.54 -16.65
N LEU A 11 9.58 5.91 -16.15
CA LEU A 11 10.74 5.04 -16.02
C LEU A 11 10.77 4.46 -14.60
N ASP A 12 10.56 3.16 -14.48
CA ASP A 12 10.41 2.44 -13.20
C ASP A 12 11.69 1.67 -12.85
N PHE A 13 12.51 2.20 -11.95
CA PHE A 13 13.70 1.57 -11.38
C PHE A 13 13.43 0.97 -9.99
N SER A 14 12.18 0.91 -9.59
CA SER A 14 11.79 0.41 -8.26
C SER A 14 11.75 -1.12 -8.21
N THR A 15 11.71 -1.66 -6.99
CA THR A 15 11.68 -3.11 -6.75
C THR A 15 10.71 -3.47 -5.62
N LEU A 16 10.37 -4.73 -5.48
CA LEU A 16 9.53 -5.29 -4.43
C LEU A 16 8.10 -4.75 -4.46
N LEU A 17 7.72 -3.79 -3.56
CA LEU A 17 6.34 -3.41 -3.36
C LEU A 17 6.04 -1.92 -3.56
N PRO A 18 6.57 -0.96 -2.78
CA PRO A 18 6.02 0.41 -2.77
C PRO A 18 6.09 1.09 -4.15
N GLY A 19 7.24 1.07 -4.78
CA GLY A 19 7.43 1.63 -6.11
C GLY A 19 6.69 0.88 -7.21
N PRO A 20 6.82 -0.47 -7.30
CA PRO A 20 6.06 -1.25 -8.27
C PRO A 20 4.55 -1.07 -8.18
N MET A 21 3.98 -0.95 -6.97
CA MET A 21 2.56 -0.67 -6.80
C MET A 21 2.20 0.77 -7.22
N ALA A 22 3.07 1.75 -6.93
CA ALA A 22 2.85 3.12 -7.35
C ALA A 22 2.85 3.24 -8.89
N THR A 23 3.84 2.64 -9.56
CA THR A 23 3.93 2.67 -11.01
C THR A 23 2.85 1.81 -11.68
N LEU A 24 2.36 0.74 -11.04
CA LEU A 24 1.18 0.01 -11.48
C LEU A 24 -0.08 0.91 -11.46
N MET A 25 -0.28 1.70 -10.41
CA MET A 25 -1.40 2.64 -10.35
C MET A 25 -1.33 3.68 -11.47
N LEU A 26 -0.14 4.18 -11.80
CA LEU A 26 0.05 5.08 -12.94
C LEU A 26 -0.23 4.38 -14.28
N SER A 27 0.20 3.13 -14.45
CA SER A 27 -0.08 2.30 -15.63
C SER A 27 -1.58 2.04 -15.81
N GLU A 28 -2.28 1.71 -14.74
CA GLU A 28 -3.75 1.51 -14.76
C GLU A 28 -4.50 2.79 -15.15
N ALA A 29 -3.96 3.97 -14.82
CA ALA A 29 -4.48 5.26 -15.22
C ALA A 29 -4.05 5.70 -16.64
N GLY A 30 -3.31 4.84 -17.35
CA GLY A 30 -2.97 5.01 -18.77
C GLY A 30 -1.52 5.31 -19.09
N ALA A 31 -0.65 5.51 -18.08
CA ALA A 31 0.76 5.80 -18.34
C ALA A 31 1.47 4.60 -19.00
N GLU A 32 2.37 4.89 -19.93
CA GLU A 32 3.35 3.91 -20.39
C GLU A 32 4.43 3.77 -19.32
N VAL A 33 4.56 2.56 -18.73
CA VAL A 33 5.55 2.29 -17.68
C VAL A 33 6.60 1.33 -18.21
N ILE A 34 7.87 1.76 -18.20
CA ILE A 34 9.03 0.94 -18.56
C ILE A 34 9.76 0.56 -17.26
N LYS A 35 9.70 -0.72 -16.91
CA LYS A 35 10.39 -1.27 -15.76
C LYS A 35 11.80 -1.71 -16.14
N PHE A 36 12.79 -1.21 -15.41
CA PHE A 36 14.19 -1.56 -15.58
C PHE A 36 14.61 -2.62 -14.59
N GLU A 37 15.23 -3.68 -15.10
CA GLU A 37 15.59 -4.85 -14.31
C GLU A 37 17.02 -5.31 -14.61
N ARG A 38 17.61 -6.07 -13.67
CA ARG A 38 18.93 -6.66 -13.88
C ARG A 38 18.87 -7.79 -14.90
N PRO A 39 19.79 -7.83 -15.87
CA PRO A 39 19.84 -8.94 -16.86
C PRO A 39 19.99 -10.32 -16.20
N GLY A 40 19.38 -11.31 -16.78
CA GLY A 40 19.46 -12.72 -16.39
C GLY A 40 18.57 -13.13 -15.21
N VAL A 41 18.44 -12.28 -14.20
CA VAL A 41 17.69 -12.62 -12.96
C VAL A 41 16.44 -11.75 -12.72
N GLY A 42 16.39 -10.58 -13.32
CA GLY A 42 15.34 -9.59 -13.05
C GLY A 42 15.39 -9.00 -11.65
N GLU A 43 14.28 -8.48 -11.18
CA GLU A 43 14.12 -8.07 -9.77
C GLU A 43 13.82 -9.28 -8.88
N HIS A 44 14.06 -9.10 -7.58
CA HIS A 44 13.90 -10.17 -6.60
C HIS A 44 12.48 -10.76 -6.55
N ALA A 45 11.45 -9.93 -6.72
CA ALA A 45 10.06 -10.38 -6.69
C ALA A 45 9.72 -11.44 -7.76
N ARG A 46 10.48 -11.51 -8.89
CA ARG A 46 10.32 -12.60 -9.88
C ARG A 46 10.65 -13.98 -9.31
N GLN A 47 11.45 -14.03 -8.23
CA GLN A 47 11.91 -15.29 -7.62
C GLN A 47 11.06 -15.72 -6.42
N THR A 48 10.16 -14.86 -5.92
CA THR A 48 9.39 -15.13 -4.71
C THR A 48 8.22 -16.08 -4.93
N GLU A 49 7.96 -16.91 -3.93
CA GLU A 49 6.72 -17.70 -3.84
C GLU A 49 5.54 -16.82 -3.34
N PRO A 50 4.28 -17.24 -3.64
CA PRO A 50 3.87 -18.40 -4.42
C PRO A 50 4.00 -18.17 -5.93
N LYS A 51 4.16 -19.28 -6.69
CA LYS A 51 4.29 -19.28 -8.13
C LYS A 51 3.20 -20.10 -8.84
N ILE A 52 2.91 -19.74 -10.08
CA ILE A 52 2.11 -20.53 -11.02
C ILE A 52 3.02 -20.84 -12.22
N ASP A 53 3.26 -22.13 -12.48
CA ASP A 53 4.08 -22.61 -13.60
C ASP A 53 5.46 -21.89 -13.71
N GLY A 54 6.07 -21.59 -12.55
CA GLY A 54 7.35 -20.89 -12.45
C GLY A 54 7.29 -19.37 -12.39
N GLU A 55 6.14 -18.74 -12.67
CA GLU A 55 5.95 -17.29 -12.59
C GLU A 55 5.48 -16.87 -11.19
N SER A 56 6.16 -15.88 -10.59
CA SER A 56 5.79 -15.31 -9.30
C SER A 56 4.45 -14.57 -9.38
N ILE A 57 3.49 -14.98 -8.54
CA ILE A 57 2.19 -14.30 -8.43
C ILE A 57 2.39 -12.86 -7.94
N GLY A 58 3.26 -12.67 -6.94
CA GLY A 58 3.54 -11.34 -6.39
C GLY A 58 4.09 -10.38 -7.44
N PHE A 59 5.04 -10.85 -8.27
CA PHE A 59 5.55 -10.06 -9.37
C PHE A 59 4.46 -9.72 -10.40
N ALA A 60 3.68 -10.72 -10.82
CA ALA A 60 2.67 -10.55 -11.86
C ALA A 60 1.57 -9.56 -11.45
N VAL A 61 1.06 -9.63 -10.22
CA VAL A 61 0.00 -8.72 -9.74
C VAL A 61 0.48 -7.29 -9.54
N LEU A 62 1.78 -7.03 -9.39
CA LEU A 62 2.35 -5.69 -9.22
C LEU A 62 2.94 -5.10 -10.50
N ASN A 63 3.16 -5.92 -11.54
CA ASN A 63 3.89 -5.49 -12.74
C ASN A 63 3.17 -5.79 -14.05
N HIS A 64 1.93 -6.28 -14.04
CA HIS A 64 1.15 -6.44 -15.27
C HIS A 64 0.96 -5.10 -15.98
N GLY A 65 0.92 -5.15 -17.31
CA GLY A 65 0.72 -3.96 -18.15
C GLY A 65 1.96 -3.08 -18.31
N LYS A 66 3.04 -3.32 -17.55
CA LYS A 66 4.31 -2.62 -17.74
C LYS A 66 5.14 -3.25 -18.84
N ARG A 67 6.07 -2.47 -19.42
CA ARG A 67 7.14 -2.93 -20.32
C ARG A 67 8.35 -3.36 -19.51
N SER A 68 9.12 -4.35 -19.98
CA SER A 68 10.32 -4.81 -19.29
C SER A 68 11.57 -4.57 -20.14
N VAL A 69 12.54 -3.87 -19.54
CA VAL A 69 13.87 -3.63 -20.12
C VAL A 69 14.92 -4.18 -19.16
N ALA A 70 15.72 -5.13 -19.64
CA ALA A 70 16.82 -5.70 -18.89
C ALA A 70 18.12 -4.97 -19.23
N ILE A 71 18.69 -4.25 -18.25
CA ILE A 71 19.95 -3.50 -18.40
C ILE A 71 20.81 -3.60 -17.14
N ASP A 72 22.11 -3.83 -17.31
CA ASP A 72 23.09 -3.64 -16.24
C ASP A 72 23.44 -2.17 -16.11
N LEU A 73 22.89 -1.50 -15.10
CA LEU A 73 23.11 -0.09 -14.82
C LEU A 73 24.58 0.24 -14.46
N LYS A 74 25.39 -0.77 -14.11
CA LYS A 74 26.81 -0.63 -13.82
C LYS A 74 27.69 -0.76 -15.06
N SER A 75 27.11 -1.24 -16.18
CA SER A 75 27.88 -1.43 -17.41
C SER A 75 28.27 -0.09 -18.03
N ARG A 76 29.45 -0.07 -18.67
CA ARG A 76 29.90 1.11 -19.41
C ARG A 76 28.88 1.53 -20.46
N GLY A 77 28.55 2.83 -20.50
CA GLY A 77 27.58 3.38 -21.45
C GLY A 77 26.11 3.10 -21.09
N ALA A 78 25.78 2.67 -19.86
CA ALA A 78 24.40 2.44 -19.45
C ALA A 78 23.57 3.72 -19.51
N VAL A 79 24.11 4.84 -19.02
CA VAL A 79 23.45 6.15 -19.03
C VAL A 79 23.19 6.62 -20.46
N GLU A 80 24.16 6.46 -21.35
CA GLU A 80 24.05 6.83 -22.77
C GLU A 80 22.94 6.05 -23.48
N ARG A 81 22.82 4.76 -23.19
CA ARG A 81 21.72 3.92 -23.72
C ARG A 81 20.35 4.34 -23.19
N LEU A 82 20.28 4.81 -21.94
CA LEU A 82 19.04 5.28 -21.33
C LEU A 82 18.70 6.73 -21.68
N ARG A 83 19.67 7.51 -22.16
CA ARG A 83 19.49 8.94 -22.48
C ARG A 83 18.27 9.23 -23.35
N PRO A 84 18.01 8.53 -24.47
CA PRO A 84 16.83 8.81 -25.31
C PRO A 84 15.49 8.57 -24.59
N LEU A 85 15.47 7.67 -23.60
CA LEU A 85 14.30 7.45 -22.76
C LEU A 85 14.16 8.56 -21.71
N ILE A 86 15.26 8.99 -21.08
CA ILE A 86 15.26 10.06 -20.09
C ILE A 86 14.82 11.38 -20.72
N GLU A 87 15.28 11.69 -21.95
CA GLU A 87 14.93 12.93 -22.67
C GLU A 87 13.43 13.10 -22.90
N ARG A 88 12.69 12.01 -23.06
CA ARG A 88 11.25 12.04 -23.33
C ARG A 88 10.38 11.61 -22.14
N ALA A 89 10.98 11.16 -21.04
CA ALA A 89 10.24 10.70 -19.88
C ALA A 89 9.59 11.84 -19.11
N ASP A 90 8.42 11.59 -18.57
CA ASP A 90 7.70 12.50 -17.67
C ASP A 90 8.06 12.27 -16.22
N VAL A 91 8.21 11.00 -15.84
CA VAL A 91 8.44 10.58 -14.46
C VAL A 91 9.54 9.52 -14.41
N LEU A 92 10.42 9.61 -13.45
CA LEU A 92 11.33 8.54 -13.05
C LEU A 92 11.03 8.17 -11.60
N VAL A 93 10.81 6.89 -11.33
CA VAL A 93 10.60 6.35 -9.99
C VAL A 93 11.75 5.42 -9.63
N GLU A 94 12.38 5.64 -8.50
CA GLU A 94 13.45 4.77 -8.00
C GLU A 94 13.26 4.46 -6.50
N GLN A 95 13.91 3.40 -6.05
CA GLN A 95 13.77 2.90 -4.68
C GLN A 95 15.11 2.37 -4.13
N PHE A 96 16.20 2.89 -4.64
CA PHE A 96 17.53 2.55 -4.13
C PHE A 96 17.83 3.33 -2.85
N ARG A 97 18.83 2.87 -2.12
CA ARG A 97 19.36 3.65 -1.00
C ARG A 97 19.92 4.97 -1.48
N PRO A 98 19.82 6.06 -0.69
CA PRO A 98 20.36 7.36 -1.05
C PRO A 98 21.78 7.29 -1.59
N GLY A 99 22.06 8.05 -2.66
CA GLY A 99 23.36 8.11 -3.34
C GLY A 99 23.67 6.92 -4.26
N VAL A 100 22.83 5.89 -4.37
CA VAL A 100 23.06 4.80 -5.34
C VAL A 100 22.86 5.29 -6.76
N MET A 101 21.77 5.96 -7.04
CA MET A 101 21.49 6.51 -8.38
C MET A 101 22.53 7.56 -8.80
N ASP A 102 23.06 8.37 -7.87
CA ASP A 102 24.13 9.31 -8.14
C ASP A 102 25.42 8.59 -8.62
N ARG A 103 25.81 7.51 -7.93
CA ARG A 103 26.97 6.69 -8.34
C ARG A 103 26.79 6.01 -9.70
N LEU A 104 25.55 5.77 -10.10
CA LEU A 104 25.20 5.21 -11.43
C LEU A 104 25.12 6.28 -12.52
N GLY A 105 25.24 7.58 -12.16
CA GLY A 105 25.08 8.69 -13.10
C GLY A 105 23.61 8.96 -13.48
N LEU A 106 22.68 8.42 -12.70
CA LEU A 106 21.21 8.51 -12.88
C LEU A 106 20.54 9.26 -11.73
N GLY A 107 21.27 9.92 -10.84
CA GLY A 107 20.71 10.75 -9.78
C GLY A 107 20.02 12.00 -10.32
N TYR A 108 19.20 12.63 -9.48
CA TYR A 108 18.34 13.73 -9.87
C TYR A 108 19.09 14.86 -10.62
N GLU A 109 20.23 15.33 -10.09
CA GLU A 109 20.99 16.42 -10.72
C GLU A 109 21.61 16.06 -12.09
N ALA A 110 21.91 14.78 -12.31
CA ALA A 110 22.38 14.31 -13.60
C ALA A 110 21.23 14.21 -14.62
N VAL A 111 20.11 13.64 -14.19
CA VAL A 111 18.90 13.43 -15.03
C VAL A 111 18.25 14.78 -15.38
N ARG A 112 18.18 15.73 -14.44
CA ARG A 112 17.66 17.10 -14.66
C ARG A 112 18.41 17.86 -15.75
N LYS A 113 19.71 17.62 -15.88
CA LYS A 113 20.50 18.24 -16.96
C LYS A 113 20.13 17.70 -18.35
N ILE A 114 19.64 16.47 -18.42
CA ILE A 114 19.16 15.84 -19.65
C ILE A 114 17.72 16.27 -19.94
N ASN A 115 16.86 16.24 -18.93
CA ASN A 115 15.44 16.60 -19.03
C ASN A 115 15.01 17.44 -17.81
N PRO A 116 15.02 18.78 -17.95
CA PRO A 116 14.62 19.68 -16.87
C PRO A 116 13.15 19.57 -16.46
N GLY A 117 12.31 19.01 -17.31
CA GLY A 117 10.87 18.80 -17.04
C GLY A 117 10.54 17.47 -16.36
N LEU A 118 11.54 16.60 -16.12
CA LEU A 118 11.30 15.29 -15.54
C LEU A 118 10.98 15.37 -14.03
N ILE A 119 9.95 14.66 -13.61
CA ILE A 119 9.61 14.47 -12.20
C ILE A 119 10.36 13.25 -11.70
N TYR A 120 11.24 13.45 -10.72
CA TYR A 120 12.08 12.41 -10.15
C TYR A 120 11.54 12.02 -8.77
N CYS A 121 11.08 10.79 -8.60
CA CYS A 121 10.49 10.30 -7.35
C CYS A 121 11.38 9.23 -6.72
N SER A 122 11.98 9.56 -5.58
CA SER A 122 12.73 8.63 -4.73
C SER A 122 11.84 8.13 -3.60
N ILE A 123 11.64 6.82 -3.50
CA ILE A 123 10.87 6.19 -2.41
C ILE A 123 11.85 5.46 -1.52
N THR A 124 12.03 5.91 -0.28
CA THR A 124 12.98 5.30 0.67
C THR A 124 12.37 5.11 2.05
N GLY A 125 13.03 4.35 2.92
CA GLY A 125 12.55 4.11 4.27
C GLY A 125 12.46 5.39 5.10
N TYR A 126 13.51 6.22 5.04
CA TYR A 126 13.70 7.36 5.94
C TYR A 126 14.01 8.69 5.23
N GLY A 127 13.79 8.77 3.92
CA GLY A 127 14.12 9.96 3.13
C GLY A 127 15.57 10.00 2.65
N GLN A 128 15.88 11.02 1.83
CA GLN A 128 17.19 11.21 1.22
C GLN A 128 18.21 11.82 2.18
N THR A 129 17.77 12.39 3.30
CA THR A 129 18.61 13.12 4.26
C THR A 129 18.37 12.64 5.69
N GLY A 130 19.13 13.18 6.65
CA GLY A 130 18.99 12.85 8.05
C GLY A 130 19.79 11.61 8.50
N PRO A 131 19.85 11.37 9.83
CA PRO A 131 20.76 10.36 10.40
C PRO A 131 20.40 8.91 10.02
N LYS A 132 19.13 8.64 9.64
CA LYS A 132 18.66 7.31 9.25
C LYS A 132 18.60 7.10 7.73
N ALA A 133 18.96 8.07 6.89
CA ALA A 133 18.83 7.99 5.44
C ALA A 133 19.47 6.73 4.82
N SER A 134 20.60 6.27 5.36
CA SER A 134 21.30 5.06 4.92
C SER A 134 20.88 3.77 5.67
N SER A 135 19.99 3.86 6.65
CA SER A 135 19.58 2.72 7.45
C SER A 135 18.77 1.72 6.63
N ALA A 136 19.03 0.43 6.86
CA ALA A 136 18.21 -0.64 6.29
C ALA A 136 16.92 -0.79 7.09
N GLY A 137 15.82 -1.12 6.41
CA GLY A 137 14.56 -1.41 7.05
C GLY A 137 13.54 -1.96 6.06
N HIS A 138 12.49 -2.51 6.60
CA HIS A 138 11.24 -2.87 5.95
C HIS A 138 10.08 -2.25 6.71
N ASP A 139 8.87 -2.40 6.23
CA ASP A 139 7.65 -1.83 6.81
C ASP A 139 7.62 -1.88 8.35
N LEU A 140 7.88 -3.05 8.93
CA LEU A 140 7.88 -3.26 10.37
C LEU A 140 8.83 -2.32 11.12
N ASN A 141 10.02 -2.04 10.54
CA ASN A 141 10.98 -1.13 11.13
C ASN A 141 10.51 0.32 11.03
N TYR A 142 9.91 0.71 9.91
CA TYR A 142 9.41 2.06 9.67
C TYR A 142 8.25 2.41 10.60
N VAL A 143 7.25 1.52 10.76
CA VAL A 143 6.15 1.73 11.71
C VAL A 143 6.63 1.65 13.17
N GLY A 144 7.67 0.87 13.45
CA GLY A 144 8.31 0.80 14.77
C GLY A 144 8.99 2.12 15.14
N ASP A 145 9.83 2.63 14.24
CA ASP A 145 10.53 3.90 14.41
C ASP A 145 9.62 5.13 14.44
N ALA A 146 8.47 5.07 13.73
CA ALA A 146 7.43 6.09 13.79
C ALA A 146 6.58 6.02 15.08
N GLY A 147 6.83 5.04 15.96
CA GLY A 147 6.09 4.87 17.21
C GLY A 147 4.70 4.25 17.06
N ILE A 148 4.24 4.00 15.83
CA ILE A 148 2.89 3.49 15.55
C ILE A 148 2.71 2.06 16.06
N LEU A 149 3.76 1.26 15.96
CA LEU A 149 3.74 -0.14 16.40
C LEU A 149 3.45 -0.27 17.90
N SER A 150 3.90 0.69 18.71
CA SER A 150 3.66 0.72 20.16
C SER A 150 2.18 0.90 20.54
N LEU A 151 1.34 1.37 19.61
CA LEU A 151 -0.08 1.64 19.86
C LEU A 151 -0.94 0.37 19.81
N SER A 152 -0.45 -0.69 19.18
CA SER A 152 -1.15 -1.97 19.02
C SER A 152 -0.83 -2.92 20.15
N ARG A 153 -1.88 -3.42 20.84
CA ARG A 153 -1.78 -4.36 21.95
C ARG A 153 -2.19 -5.75 21.51
N GLY A 154 -1.32 -6.71 21.71
CA GLY A 154 -1.58 -8.12 21.50
C GLY A 154 -1.75 -8.90 22.81
N PRO A 155 -1.77 -10.24 22.74
CA PRO A 155 -1.62 -11.08 23.91
C PRO A 155 -0.38 -10.69 24.71
N ASP A 156 -0.43 -10.83 26.00
CA ASP A 156 0.69 -10.51 26.93
C ASP A 156 1.13 -9.04 26.92
N ASP A 157 0.23 -8.14 26.54
CA ASP A 157 0.47 -6.67 26.50
C ASP A 157 1.65 -6.24 25.60
N GLN A 158 2.08 -7.12 24.69
CA GLN A 158 3.13 -6.80 23.74
C GLN A 158 2.55 -6.23 22.43
N PRO A 159 3.31 -5.38 21.71
CA PRO A 159 2.93 -4.95 20.37
C PRO A 159 2.73 -6.15 19.43
N THR A 160 1.77 -6.05 18.52
CA THR A 160 1.52 -7.06 17.49
C THR A 160 2.07 -6.64 16.16
N THR A 161 2.58 -7.59 15.38
CA THR A 161 2.91 -7.36 13.97
C THR A 161 1.65 -6.95 13.22
N PRO A 162 1.62 -5.80 12.52
CA PRO A 162 0.48 -5.37 11.74
C PRO A 162 0.13 -6.37 10.64
N PHE A 163 -1.15 -6.50 10.34
CA PHE A 163 -1.62 -7.34 9.23
C PHE A 163 -1.34 -6.74 7.85
N GLY A 164 -1.09 -5.44 7.77
CA GLY A 164 -0.90 -4.69 6.53
C GLY A 164 0.40 -3.89 6.54
N LEU A 165 0.86 -3.56 5.35
CA LEU A 165 2.11 -2.82 5.13
C LEU A 165 1.81 -1.32 5.12
N VAL A 166 1.72 -0.74 6.32
CA VAL A 166 1.27 0.64 6.55
C VAL A 166 2.28 1.65 6.03
N ALA A 167 3.56 1.44 6.29
CA ALA A 167 4.60 2.35 5.82
C ALA A 167 4.86 2.17 4.32
N ASP A 168 4.97 0.93 3.82
CA ASP A 168 5.25 0.66 2.41
C ASP A 168 4.13 1.19 1.50
N ILE A 169 2.88 0.90 1.82
CA ILE A 169 1.73 1.29 0.99
C ILE A 169 1.24 2.68 1.37
N GLY A 170 0.88 2.87 2.64
CA GLY A 170 0.29 4.12 3.13
C GLY A 170 1.30 5.26 3.22
N GLY A 171 2.53 4.98 3.65
CA GLY A 171 3.61 5.97 3.77
C GLY A 171 4.46 6.12 2.50
N GLY A 172 4.46 5.15 1.60
CA GLY A 172 5.28 5.13 0.39
C GLY A 172 4.47 5.21 -0.90
N THR A 173 3.74 4.13 -1.24
CA THR A 173 3.02 4.03 -2.53
C THR A 173 2.04 5.18 -2.77
N TYR A 174 1.12 5.42 -1.83
CA TYR A 174 0.09 6.46 -2.01
C TYR A 174 0.68 7.88 -2.01
N PRO A 175 1.59 8.26 -1.10
CA PRO A 175 2.27 9.54 -1.19
C PRO A 175 3.06 9.73 -2.48
N ALA A 176 3.73 8.68 -2.99
CA ALA A 176 4.43 8.75 -4.28
C ALA A 176 3.47 9.08 -5.41
N VAL A 177 2.37 8.34 -5.56
CA VAL A 177 1.36 8.62 -6.59
C VAL A 177 0.77 10.01 -6.43
N MET A 178 0.36 10.39 -5.21
CA MET A 178 -0.20 11.72 -4.93
C MET A 178 0.76 12.83 -5.32
N ASN A 179 2.01 12.76 -4.89
CA ASN A 179 2.99 13.81 -5.18
C ASN A 179 3.40 13.83 -6.65
N ILE A 180 3.48 12.69 -7.34
CA ILE A 180 3.69 12.62 -8.79
C ILE A 180 2.56 13.35 -9.52
N LEU A 181 1.30 13.10 -9.17
CA LEU A 181 0.15 13.78 -9.79
C LEU A 181 0.17 15.29 -9.51
N LEU A 182 0.48 15.72 -8.29
CA LEU A 182 0.64 17.14 -7.95
C LEU A 182 1.77 17.78 -8.75
N ALA A 183 2.91 17.09 -8.91
CA ALA A 183 4.04 17.59 -9.69
C ALA A 183 3.71 17.66 -11.19
N LEU A 184 2.97 16.70 -11.76
CA LEU A 184 2.49 16.75 -13.14
C LEU A 184 1.59 17.97 -13.38
N ILE A 185 0.68 18.28 -12.44
CA ILE A 185 -0.18 19.48 -12.51
C ILE A 185 0.68 20.75 -12.41
N ALA A 186 1.59 20.83 -11.44
CA ALA A 186 2.46 22.01 -11.26
C ALA A 186 3.35 22.25 -12.49
N ARG A 187 3.84 21.19 -13.12
CA ARG A 187 4.66 21.25 -14.34
C ARG A 187 3.92 21.88 -15.52
N GLN A 188 2.59 21.71 -15.62
CA GLN A 188 1.81 22.34 -16.70
C GLN A 188 1.96 23.86 -16.73
N ALA A 189 2.12 24.49 -15.57
CA ALA A 189 2.32 25.93 -15.47
C ALA A 189 3.80 26.35 -15.55
N SER A 190 4.71 25.55 -14.98
CA SER A 190 6.13 25.92 -14.84
C SER A 190 7.02 25.40 -15.97
N GLY A 191 6.63 24.32 -16.65
CA GLY A 191 7.49 23.56 -17.55
C GLY A 191 8.64 22.82 -16.84
N GLN A 192 8.76 22.92 -15.52
CA GLN A 192 9.86 22.35 -14.74
C GLN A 192 9.44 21.09 -13.98
N GLY A 193 10.32 20.11 -13.99
CA GLY A 193 10.23 18.93 -13.11
C GLY A 193 10.66 19.25 -11.67
N THR A 194 10.61 18.25 -10.82
CA THR A 194 11.02 18.37 -9.41
C THR A 194 11.53 17.03 -8.88
N HIS A 195 12.29 17.08 -7.79
CA HIS A 195 12.64 15.91 -7.01
C HIS A 195 11.62 15.71 -5.87
N LEU A 196 11.02 14.54 -5.82
CA LEU A 196 10.09 14.11 -4.79
C LEU A 196 10.81 13.13 -3.87
N ASP A 197 11.05 13.53 -2.64
CA ASP A 197 11.60 12.67 -1.58
C ASP A 197 10.46 12.07 -0.76
N ILE A 198 10.18 10.80 -0.97
CA ILE A 198 9.11 10.07 -0.29
C ILE A 198 9.73 9.15 0.76
N ALA A 199 9.58 9.56 2.02
CA ALA A 199 10.04 8.79 3.18
C ALA A 199 8.88 7.97 3.76
N MET A 200 8.97 6.64 3.64
CA MET A 200 7.90 5.73 4.07
C MET A 200 7.57 5.86 5.56
N ALA A 201 8.59 6.02 6.41
CA ALA A 201 8.40 6.22 7.85
C ALA A 201 7.68 7.54 8.17
N GLU A 202 7.95 8.63 7.42
CA GLU A 202 7.29 9.91 7.62
C GLU A 202 5.82 9.87 7.20
N GLY A 203 5.53 9.25 6.05
CA GLY A 203 4.15 9.09 5.59
C GLY A 203 3.28 8.24 6.52
N ALA A 204 3.91 7.35 7.30
CA ALA A 204 3.21 6.52 8.26
C ALA A 204 2.60 7.32 9.44
N PHE A 205 3.15 8.46 9.83
CA PHE A 205 2.62 9.28 10.94
C PHE A 205 1.16 9.69 10.74
N ALA A 206 0.71 9.89 9.50
CA ALA A 206 -0.66 10.29 9.21
C ALA A 206 -1.71 9.25 9.68
N PHE A 207 -1.34 7.97 9.77
CA PHE A 207 -2.24 6.90 10.20
C PHE A 207 -2.53 6.92 11.71
N ALA A 208 -1.69 7.57 12.49
CA ALA A 208 -1.85 7.71 13.92
C ALA A 208 -1.96 9.21 14.33
N TYR A 209 -2.65 10.04 13.52
CA TYR A 209 -2.80 11.48 13.76
C TYR A 209 -3.33 11.81 15.17
N TRP A 210 -4.25 10.96 15.68
CA TRP A 210 -4.81 11.11 17.03
C TRP A 210 -3.74 10.89 18.11
N ALA A 211 -2.85 9.90 17.94
CA ALA A 211 -1.75 9.68 18.87
C ALA A 211 -0.75 10.85 18.84
N HIS A 212 -0.55 11.49 17.69
CA HIS A 212 0.22 12.72 17.59
C HIS A 212 -0.45 13.86 18.36
N ALA A 213 -1.77 14.04 18.19
CA ALA A 213 -2.52 15.08 18.89
C ALA A 213 -2.53 14.88 20.41
N GLU A 214 -2.83 13.68 20.88
CA GLU A 214 -2.91 13.35 22.30
C GLU A 214 -1.51 13.26 22.95
N GLY A 215 -0.59 12.51 22.33
CA GLY A 215 0.74 12.24 22.89
C GLY A 215 1.71 13.40 22.74
N VAL A 216 1.90 13.92 21.53
CA VAL A 216 2.93 14.92 21.25
C VAL A 216 2.44 16.32 21.56
N ILE A 217 1.22 16.69 21.13
CA ILE A 217 0.71 18.07 21.30
C ILE A 217 0.13 18.26 22.71
N ALA A 218 -0.74 17.35 23.18
CA ALA A 218 -1.35 17.47 24.50
C ALA A 218 -0.49 16.91 25.65
N GLY A 219 0.61 16.22 25.35
CA GLY A 219 1.53 15.66 26.35
C GLY A 219 0.95 14.50 27.17
N GLN A 220 -0.09 13.83 26.66
CA GLN A 220 -0.71 12.71 27.35
C GLN A 220 0.11 11.43 27.17
N ASN A 221 0.17 10.59 28.19
CA ASN A 221 0.74 9.25 28.04
C ASN A 221 -0.25 8.34 27.33
N ILE A 222 0.14 7.81 26.15
CA ILE A 222 -0.68 6.89 25.38
C ILE A 222 -0.20 5.48 25.68
N GLU A 223 -1.00 4.74 26.42
CA GLU A 223 -0.74 3.33 26.69
C GLU A 223 -1.07 2.45 25.48
N SER A 224 -0.30 1.40 25.27
CA SER A 224 -0.55 0.42 24.22
C SER A 224 -1.95 -0.19 24.38
N GLY A 225 -2.77 -0.10 23.32
CA GLY A 225 -4.16 -0.56 23.36
C GLY A 225 -5.09 0.19 24.31
N GLY A 226 -4.61 1.28 24.95
CA GLY A 226 -5.36 2.05 25.94
C GLY A 226 -6.20 3.19 25.36
N SER A 227 -5.96 3.59 24.14
CA SER A 227 -6.74 4.66 23.51
C SER A 227 -8.08 4.19 22.99
N ARG A 228 -9.01 5.14 22.84
CA ARG A 228 -10.37 4.88 22.33
C ARG A 228 -10.39 4.16 20.96
N LEU A 229 -9.35 4.32 20.13
CA LEU A 229 -9.25 3.72 18.79
C LEU A 229 -8.33 2.48 18.73
N THR A 230 -7.79 2.05 19.87
CA THR A 230 -6.91 0.88 19.95
C THR A 230 -7.38 -0.18 20.94
N GLY A 231 -8.63 -0.10 21.41
CA GLY A 231 -9.22 -1.09 22.30
C GLY A 231 -9.37 -0.65 23.75
N GLY A 232 -9.06 0.63 24.08
CA GLY A 232 -9.22 1.19 25.43
C GLY A 232 -10.67 1.28 25.90
N LEU A 233 -11.64 1.32 24.98
CA LEU A 233 -13.08 1.34 25.30
C LEU A 233 -13.76 0.06 24.85
N ALA A 234 -14.82 -0.35 25.54
CA ALA A 234 -15.60 -1.53 25.19
C ALA A 234 -16.29 -1.38 23.82
N ARG A 235 -16.63 -0.16 23.43
CA ARG A 235 -17.30 0.18 22.16
C ARG A 235 -16.39 0.18 20.94
N TYR A 236 -15.06 0.01 21.12
CA TYR A 236 -14.10 -0.08 20.01
C TYR A 236 -13.07 -1.18 20.28
N ARG A 237 -13.47 -2.43 20.06
CA ARG A 237 -12.68 -3.61 20.44
C ARG A 237 -13.09 -4.85 19.63
N LEU A 238 -12.22 -5.85 19.60
CA LEU A 238 -12.53 -7.18 19.07
C LEU A 238 -13.02 -8.09 20.18
N TYR A 239 -14.06 -8.88 19.89
CA TYR A 239 -14.62 -9.86 20.82
C TYR A 239 -14.84 -11.21 20.15
N SER A 240 -14.59 -12.30 20.88
CA SER A 240 -14.82 -13.65 20.37
C SER A 240 -16.28 -14.08 20.59
N ALA A 241 -16.90 -14.61 19.54
CA ALA A 241 -18.14 -15.38 19.63
C ALA A 241 -17.90 -16.80 20.16
N ALA A 242 -18.97 -17.59 20.39
CA ALA A 242 -18.86 -18.95 20.90
C ALA A 242 -18.10 -19.91 19.99
N ASP A 243 -18.13 -19.68 18.69
CA ASP A 243 -17.42 -20.44 17.65
C ASP A 243 -15.96 -19.98 17.43
N GLY A 244 -15.46 -19.04 18.25
CA GLY A 244 -14.12 -18.48 18.17
C GLY A 244 -13.92 -17.39 17.11
N ARG A 245 -14.92 -17.12 16.27
CA ARG A 245 -14.85 -16.00 15.32
C ARG A 245 -14.89 -14.66 16.05
N GLN A 246 -14.16 -13.68 15.47
CA GLN A 246 -14.10 -12.35 16.05
C GLN A 246 -15.26 -11.48 15.55
N ILE A 247 -15.79 -10.67 16.46
CA ILE A 247 -16.74 -9.59 16.17
C ILE A 247 -16.01 -8.28 16.37
N ALA A 248 -15.94 -7.47 15.33
CA ALA A 248 -15.41 -6.11 15.39
C ALA A 248 -16.54 -5.19 15.86
N VAL A 249 -16.37 -4.58 17.01
CA VAL A 249 -17.25 -3.55 17.56
C VAL A 249 -16.57 -2.21 17.36
N GLY A 250 -17.19 -1.31 16.58
CA GLY A 250 -16.72 0.04 16.26
C GLY A 250 -17.79 1.09 16.53
N ALA A 251 -18.60 0.91 17.57
CA ALA A 251 -19.78 1.69 17.92
C ALA A 251 -19.41 2.98 18.70
N LEU A 252 -18.54 3.82 18.11
CA LEU A 252 -17.98 5.00 18.77
C LEU A 252 -19.03 6.01 19.21
N GLU A 253 -20.02 6.29 18.35
CA GLU A 253 -21.08 7.23 18.64
C GLU A 253 -22.10 6.60 19.58
N GLU A 254 -22.63 7.39 20.50
CA GLU A 254 -23.53 6.93 21.57
C GLU A 254 -24.76 6.19 21.03
N LYS A 255 -25.35 6.64 19.93
CA LYS A 255 -26.51 5.98 19.31
C LYS A 255 -26.19 4.55 18.87
N PHE A 256 -25.01 4.32 18.27
CA PHE A 256 -24.59 3.00 17.80
C PHE A 256 -24.21 2.09 18.99
N TRP A 257 -23.57 2.67 20.02
CA TRP A 257 -23.26 1.97 21.24
C TRP A 257 -24.51 1.49 21.95
N GLN A 258 -25.53 2.34 22.13
CA GLN A 258 -26.80 1.95 22.74
C GLN A 258 -27.52 0.87 21.92
N SER A 259 -27.57 1.01 20.57
CA SER A 259 -28.13 -0.04 19.70
C SER A 259 -27.40 -1.37 19.85
N PHE A 260 -26.08 -1.37 19.89
CA PHE A 260 -25.28 -2.56 20.14
C PHE A 260 -25.58 -3.17 21.53
N CYS A 261 -25.61 -2.33 22.56
CA CYS A 261 -25.94 -2.77 23.93
C CYS A 261 -27.32 -3.43 24.02
N ASP A 262 -28.31 -2.91 23.29
CA ASP A 262 -29.64 -3.49 23.23
C ASP A 262 -29.63 -4.86 22.56
N VAL A 263 -28.91 -5.00 21.42
CA VAL A 263 -28.78 -6.29 20.70
C VAL A 263 -28.21 -7.37 21.59
N ILE A 264 -27.15 -7.07 22.34
CA ILE A 264 -26.51 -8.06 23.21
C ILE A 264 -27.16 -8.13 24.61
N GLY A 265 -28.12 -7.26 24.90
CA GLY A 265 -28.79 -7.14 26.19
C GLY A 265 -27.85 -6.68 27.30
N LEU A 266 -26.93 -5.77 27.07
CA LEU A 266 -25.99 -5.24 28.06
C LEU A 266 -26.75 -4.47 29.15
N PRO A 267 -26.52 -4.76 30.48
CA PRO A 267 -27.16 -4.00 31.55
C PRO A 267 -26.85 -2.53 31.48
N VAL A 268 -27.85 -1.67 31.78
CA VAL A 268 -27.70 -0.22 31.72
C VAL A 268 -26.52 0.28 32.57
N ALA A 269 -26.33 -0.33 33.76
CA ALA A 269 -25.21 0.03 34.65
C ALA A 269 -23.79 -0.21 34.07
N LEU A 270 -23.67 -0.97 32.98
CA LEU A 270 -22.39 -1.27 32.30
C LEU A 270 -22.28 -0.61 30.92
N ARG A 271 -23.19 0.31 30.57
CA ARG A 271 -23.16 1.00 29.28
C ARG A 271 -22.28 2.24 29.29
N ASP A 272 -21.90 2.76 30.47
CA ASP A 272 -20.91 3.84 30.60
C ASP A 272 -19.50 3.23 30.62
N ASP A 273 -19.00 2.93 29.43
CA ASP A 273 -17.67 2.37 29.24
C ASP A 273 -16.52 3.38 29.31
N TRP A 274 -16.84 4.66 29.57
CA TRP A 274 -15.84 5.67 29.92
C TRP A 274 -15.46 5.60 31.41
N SER A 275 -16.43 5.32 32.27
CA SER A 275 -16.22 5.23 33.73
C SER A 275 -15.52 3.92 34.13
N ASP A 276 -15.90 2.81 33.53
CA ASP A 276 -15.29 1.49 33.76
C ASP A 276 -15.23 0.68 32.45
N PRO A 277 -14.21 0.92 31.61
CA PRO A 277 -14.07 0.25 30.33
C PRO A 277 -13.84 -1.25 30.46
N ASP A 278 -13.17 -1.71 31.50
CA ASP A 278 -12.82 -3.12 31.67
C ASP A 278 -14.04 -3.94 32.13
N ALA A 279 -14.85 -3.46 33.07
CA ALA A 279 -16.09 -4.13 33.46
C ALA A 279 -17.08 -4.21 32.30
N SER A 280 -17.22 -3.12 31.54
CA SER A 280 -18.05 -3.08 30.34
C SER A 280 -17.55 -4.09 29.29
N ALA A 281 -16.27 -4.11 29.00
CA ALA A 281 -15.66 -5.03 28.02
C ALA A 281 -15.77 -6.49 28.44
N ALA A 282 -15.56 -6.81 29.71
CA ALA A 282 -15.71 -8.15 30.26
C ALA A 282 -17.14 -8.68 30.10
N GLU A 283 -18.15 -7.87 30.38
CA GLU A 283 -19.55 -8.28 30.23
C GLU A 283 -19.94 -8.41 28.73
N VAL A 284 -19.50 -7.49 27.86
CA VAL A 284 -19.67 -7.64 26.39
C VAL A 284 -19.09 -8.96 25.92
N ALA A 285 -17.84 -9.27 26.29
CA ALA A 285 -17.18 -10.53 25.93
C ALA A 285 -17.97 -11.76 26.42
N ARG A 286 -18.46 -11.71 27.66
CA ARG A 286 -19.26 -12.79 28.24
C ARG A 286 -20.57 -13.03 27.49
N ARG A 287 -21.21 -11.95 27.00
CA ARG A 287 -22.48 -12.05 26.26
C ARG A 287 -22.27 -12.58 24.85
N LEU A 288 -21.28 -12.05 24.13
CA LEU A 288 -20.99 -12.48 22.77
C LEU A 288 -20.55 -13.95 22.70
N ARG A 289 -19.88 -14.48 23.73
CA ARG A 289 -19.51 -15.88 23.83
C ARG A 289 -20.68 -16.85 24.05
N LYS A 290 -21.92 -16.38 24.29
CA LYS A 290 -23.08 -17.25 24.47
C LYS A 290 -23.57 -17.88 23.18
N HIS A 291 -23.33 -17.24 22.03
CA HIS A 291 -23.84 -17.71 20.75
C HIS A 291 -22.74 -17.64 19.68
N PRO A 292 -22.84 -18.49 18.63
CA PRO A 292 -21.91 -18.46 17.51
C PRO A 292 -22.05 -17.16 16.67
N SER A 293 -21.05 -16.86 15.88
CA SER A 293 -21.04 -15.66 15.02
C SER A 293 -22.24 -15.59 14.06
N THR A 294 -22.71 -16.74 13.59
CA THR A 294 -23.90 -16.85 12.72
C THR A 294 -25.19 -16.39 13.38
N HIS A 295 -25.28 -16.44 14.73
CA HIS A 295 -26.39 -15.86 15.47
C HIS A 295 -26.31 -14.33 15.52
N TRP A 296 -25.10 -13.80 15.72
CA TRP A 296 -24.88 -12.37 15.89
C TRP A 296 -24.93 -11.59 14.58
N GLU A 297 -24.42 -12.14 13.49
CA GLU A 297 -24.29 -11.45 12.20
C GLU A 297 -25.59 -10.80 11.71
N PRO A 298 -26.75 -11.51 11.64
CA PRO A 298 -27.99 -10.89 11.18
C PRO A 298 -28.57 -9.88 12.19
N LEU A 299 -28.36 -10.06 13.50
CA LEU A 299 -28.85 -9.14 14.52
C LEU A 299 -28.06 -7.82 14.49
N LEU A 300 -26.74 -7.89 14.38
CA LEU A 300 -25.87 -6.73 14.29
C LEU A 300 -26.10 -5.96 12.99
N ALA A 301 -26.31 -6.67 11.87
CA ALA A 301 -26.62 -6.04 10.59
C ALA A 301 -27.99 -5.32 10.63
N ALA A 302 -28.99 -5.91 11.23
CA ALA A 302 -30.33 -5.30 11.34
C ALA A 302 -30.33 -4.05 12.26
N ALA A 303 -29.50 -4.05 13.30
CA ALA A 303 -29.39 -2.93 14.24
C ALA A 303 -28.56 -1.76 13.70
N ASP A 304 -27.83 -1.93 12.62
CA ASP A 304 -26.94 -0.91 12.02
C ASP A 304 -26.06 -0.19 13.05
N CYS A 305 -25.38 -0.98 13.90
CA CYS A 305 -24.70 -0.51 15.11
C CYS A 305 -23.16 -0.45 14.97
N CYS A 306 -22.63 -0.33 13.75
CA CYS A 306 -21.19 -0.32 13.47
C CYS A 306 -20.45 -1.58 13.98
N CYS A 307 -21.08 -2.74 13.91
CA CYS A 307 -20.51 -4.01 14.33
C CYS A 307 -20.59 -5.05 13.21
N SER A 308 -19.55 -5.87 13.08
CA SER A 308 -19.50 -6.91 12.05
C SER A 308 -18.68 -8.13 12.48
N VAL A 309 -19.00 -9.28 11.91
CA VAL A 309 -18.16 -10.48 12.04
C VAL A 309 -16.93 -10.32 11.14
N VAL A 310 -15.74 -10.54 11.70
CA VAL A 310 -14.48 -10.45 10.97
C VAL A 310 -14.41 -11.55 9.91
N LYS A 311 -14.18 -11.18 8.66
CA LYS A 311 -14.09 -12.09 7.52
C LYS A 311 -12.64 -12.41 7.18
N THR A 312 -12.39 -13.61 6.69
CA THR A 312 -11.14 -13.96 6.03
C THR A 312 -11.07 -13.29 4.66
N PRO A 313 -9.86 -13.12 4.06
CA PRO A 313 -9.74 -12.59 2.69
C PRO A 313 -10.56 -13.38 1.66
N ALA A 314 -10.62 -14.72 1.79
CA ALA A 314 -11.40 -15.56 0.89
C ALA A 314 -12.92 -15.36 1.05
N GLU A 315 -13.41 -15.10 2.26
CA GLU A 315 -14.82 -14.75 2.52
C GLU A 315 -15.13 -13.35 1.98
N ALA A 316 -14.24 -12.37 2.22
CA ALA A 316 -14.40 -11.02 1.70
C ALA A 316 -14.47 -10.99 0.15
N ALA A 317 -13.62 -11.76 -0.53
CA ALA A 317 -13.65 -11.87 -1.98
C ALA A 317 -14.96 -12.47 -2.54
N ARG A 318 -15.71 -13.21 -1.72
CA ARG A 318 -17.01 -13.79 -2.08
C ARG A 318 -18.20 -12.99 -1.56
N ASP A 319 -17.96 -11.94 -0.82
CA ASP A 319 -19.01 -11.10 -0.23
C ASP A 319 -19.91 -10.49 -1.31
N PRO A 320 -21.26 -10.58 -1.17
CA PRO A 320 -22.19 -10.03 -2.15
C PRO A 320 -22.01 -8.54 -2.42
N HIS A 321 -21.61 -7.75 -1.39
CA HIS A 321 -21.35 -6.32 -1.55
C HIS A 321 -20.16 -6.06 -2.48
N PHE A 322 -19.00 -6.72 -2.23
CA PHE A 322 -17.82 -6.54 -3.07
C PHE A 322 -17.99 -7.12 -4.47
N LYS A 323 -18.79 -8.19 -4.63
CA LYS A 323 -19.18 -8.70 -5.94
C LYS A 323 -20.06 -7.71 -6.70
N ALA A 324 -21.07 -7.14 -6.06
CA ALA A 324 -21.96 -6.15 -6.69
C ALA A 324 -21.21 -4.87 -7.12
N ARG A 325 -20.11 -4.55 -6.44
CA ARG A 325 -19.22 -3.44 -6.79
C ARG A 325 -18.10 -3.83 -7.75
N ASP A 326 -18.07 -5.07 -8.21
CA ASP A 326 -17.06 -5.62 -9.14
C ASP A 326 -15.60 -5.40 -8.69
N VAL A 327 -15.37 -5.48 -7.36
CA VAL A 327 -14.05 -5.19 -6.78
C VAL A 327 -12.96 -6.13 -7.30
N PHE A 328 -13.30 -7.39 -7.55
CA PHE A 328 -12.41 -8.46 -8.02
C PHE A 328 -12.72 -8.90 -9.46
N GLY A 329 -13.45 -8.11 -10.24
CA GLY A 329 -13.88 -8.46 -11.60
C GLY A 329 -12.77 -8.36 -12.65
N ARG A 330 -11.67 -7.67 -12.34
CA ARG A 330 -10.52 -7.57 -13.25
C ARG A 330 -9.56 -8.74 -13.06
N THR A 331 -8.94 -9.18 -14.15
CA THR A 331 -8.05 -10.34 -14.15
C THR A 331 -6.69 -10.04 -14.74
N VAL A 332 -5.64 -10.62 -14.16
CA VAL A 332 -4.28 -10.68 -14.70
C VAL A 332 -4.01 -12.09 -15.20
N LYS A 333 -3.39 -12.21 -16.36
CA LYS A 333 -2.96 -13.49 -16.86
C LYS A 333 -1.58 -13.84 -16.28
N ILE A 334 -1.47 -15.02 -15.66
CA ILE A 334 -0.22 -15.60 -15.14
C ILE A 334 -0.09 -16.96 -15.80
N SER A 335 0.95 -17.15 -16.58
CA SER A 335 1.05 -18.30 -17.49
C SER A 335 -0.23 -18.42 -18.34
N ASP A 336 -0.93 -19.53 -18.29
CA ASP A 336 -2.18 -19.75 -19.02
C ASP A 336 -3.44 -19.51 -18.18
N ARG A 337 -3.32 -18.97 -16.96
CA ARG A 337 -4.44 -18.79 -16.03
C ARG A 337 -4.81 -17.32 -15.90
N ASN A 338 -6.11 -17.03 -16.00
CA ASN A 338 -6.66 -15.75 -15.60
C ASN A 338 -6.93 -15.78 -14.09
N THR A 339 -6.26 -14.92 -13.35
CA THR A 339 -6.40 -14.77 -11.89
C THR A 339 -6.95 -13.39 -11.56
N PRO A 340 -7.63 -13.19 -10.42
CA PRO A 340 -8.05 -11.86 -10.00
C PRO A 340 -6.85 -10.91 -9.92
N ALA A 341 -6.99 -9.72 -10.50
CA ALA A 341 -6.02 -8.64 -10.33
C ALA A 341 -6.15 -8.02 -8.95
N LEU A 342 -5.09 -7.37 -8.49
CA LEU A 342 -5.12 -6.59 -7.25
C LEU A 342 -6.14 -5.45 -7.38
N PRO A 343 -7.13 -5.33 -6.48
CA PRO A 343 -8.01 -4.18 -6.43
C PRO A 343 -7.23 -2.91 -6.08
N LEU A 344 -7.14 -1.98 -7.01
CA LEU A 344 -6.45 -0.70 -6.79
C LEU A 344 -7.48 0.40 -6.50
N PRO A 345 -7.14 1.40 -5.66
CA PRO A 345 -8.04 2.50 -5.31
C PRO A 345 -8.05 3.59 -6.39
N ILE A 346 -8.31 3.20 -7.63
CA ILE A 346 -8.46 4.11 -8.77
C ILE A 346 -9.92 4.05 -9.22
N ALA A 347 -10.53 5.22 -9.42
CA ALA A 347 -11.90 5.28 -9.91
C ALA A 347 -12.04 4.57 -11.27
N PRO A 348 -13.11 3.79 -11.48
CA PRO A 348 -13.30 3.02 -12.72
C PRO A 348 -13.22 3.87 -13.99
N GLU A 349 -13.63 5.14 -13.93
CA GLU A 349 -13.63 6.10 -15.03
C GLU A 349 -12.23 6.41 -15.56
N PHE A 350 -11.19 6.22 -14.72
CA PHE A 350 -9.80 6.52 -15.05
C PHE A 350 -9.01 5.29 -15.50
N ARG A 351 -9.60 4.10 -15.44
CA ARG A 351 -8.94 2.85 -15.84
C ARG A 351 -9.16 2.52 -17.31
N SER A 352 -8.34 1.62 -17.85
CA SER A 352 -8.61 1.00 -19.15
C SER A 352 -9.95 0.27 -19.15
N SER A 353 -10.67 0.34 -20.27
CA SER A 353 -11.89 -0.44 -20.47
C SER A 353 -11.59 -1.94 -20.59
N GLY A 354 -12.46 -2.77 -20.00
CA GLY A 354 -12.35 -4.23 -20.06
C GLY A 354 -11.85 -4.86 -18.75
N ASN A 355 -12.08 -6.18 -18.65
CA ASN A 355 -11.82 -6.92 -17.42
C ASN A 355 -10.40 -7.53 -17.39
N SER A 356 -9.70 -7.65 -18.53
CA SER A 356 -8.31 -8.11 -18.56
C SER A 356 -7.36 -6.93 -18.43
N VAL A 357 -6.48 -6.99 -17.44
CA VAL A 357 -5.45 -5.95 -17.22
C VAL A 357 -4.10 -6.31 -17.85
N GLY A 358 -4.01 -7.43 -18.57
CA GLY A 358 -2.82 -7.84 -19.28
C GLY A 358 -1.99 -8.89 -18.54
N VAL A 359 -0.72 -8.94 -18.91
CA VAL A 359 0.29 -9.86 -18.36
C VAL A 359 1.47 -9.05 -17.83
N ALA A 360 2.27 -9.63 -16.97
CA ALA A 360 3.59 -9.10 -16.67
C ALA A 360 4.55 -9.49 -17.79
N ALA A 361 5.28 -8.52 -18.33
CA ALA A 361 6.24 -8.76 -19.40
C ALA A 361 7.35 -9.73 -18.97
N THR A 362 7.82 -10.56 -19.88
CA THR A 362 9.01 -11.37 -19.66
C THR A 362 10.24 -10.47 -19.53
N LEU A 363 11.26 -10.95 -18.82
CA LEU A 363 12.45 -10.14 -18.53
C LEU A 363 13.15 -9.68 -19.83
N GLY A 364 13.23 -8.37 -20.04
CA GLY A 364 13.88 -7.77 -21.19
C GLY A 364 13.12 -7.91 -22.51
N GLU A 365 11.85 -8.27 -22.47
CA GLU A 365 11.00 -8.45 -23.67
C GLU A 365 11.02 -7.24 -24.59
N ASP A 366 11.11 -6.06 -24.02
CA ASP A 366 11.03 -4.80 -24.76
C ASP A 366 12.41 -4.14 -25.05
N ASN A 367 13.53 -4.83 -24.80
CA ASN A 367 14.87 -4.25 -25.00
C ASN A 367 15.06 -3.67 -26.41
N THR A 368 14.77 -4.45 -27.45
CA THR A 368 14.90 -4.01 -28.85
C THR A 368 13.98 -2.83 -29.17
N ARG A 369 12.76 -2.84 -28.63
CA ARG A 369 11.78 -1.76 -28.82
C ARG A 369 12.30 -0.40 -28.35
N TYR A 370 13.07 -0.41 -27.26
CA TYR A 370 13.61 0.83 -26.67
C TYR A 370 15.09 1.08 -26.97
N GLY A 371 15.70 0.27 -27.85
CA GLY A 371 17.10 0.43 -28.26
C GLY A 371 18.10 0.22 -27.12
N VAL A 372 17.75 -0.63 -26.14
CA VAL A 372 18.58 -0.91 -24.96
C VAL A 372 19.26 -2.29 -25.05
N ASP A 373 19.36 -2.84 -26.24
CA ASP A 373 20.05 -4.10 -26.45
C ASP A 373 21.50 -4.04 -25.94
N GLN A 374 21.93 -5.08 -25.21
CA GLN A 374 23.32 -5.20 -24.81
C GLN A 374 24.18 -5.38 -26.06
N PRO A 375 25.37 -4.74 -26.14
CA PRO A 375 26.31 -5.10 -27.20
C PRO A 375 26.57 -6.61 -27.10
N LYS A 376 26.47 -7.30 -28.24
CA LYS A 376 26.89 -8.70 -28.30
C LYS A 376 28.30 -8.75 -27.75
N THR A 377 28.50 -9.49 -26.66
CA THR A 377 29.85 -9.82 -26.18
C THR A 377 30.54 -10.55 -27.31
N GLU A 378 31.55 -9.89 -27.92
CA GLU A 378 32.49 -10.55 -28.81
C GLU A 378 33.32 -11.58 -28.07
#